data_21660c71083efbe09dc0e201228e769b
#
_entry.id   21660c71083efbe09dc0e201228e769b
#
_cell.length_a   1.000
_cell.length_b   1.000
_cell.length_c   1.000
_cell.angle_alpha   90.00
_cell.angle_beta   90.00
_cell.angle_gamma   90.00
#
_symmetry.space_group_name_H-M   'P 1'
#
loop_
_entity.id
_entity.type
_entity.pdbx_description
1 polymer ?
#
loop_
_entity_poly.entity_id
_entity_poly.type
_entity_poly.pdbx_seq_one_letter_code
_entity_poly.pdbx_strand_id
1 'polypeptide(L)'
;MLELEAGHLRATIHPEAGGIIASLDRRGPDGRLHKLLHAPDGAMPSTAAPNMMGSWVMAPFANRAFDGVVDDGVTRFLVPENNPRGGGNIHGFGWQSAWAILGHTGSHTALEHRRSAGPDPYRYRVRQEISLDDSGMTIALSITNEADQALPYGIGHHPWFPCAADTRLGLTASGALVFGEAFRAIGSEPLAEGGPYAGKPVFATGRETAWSFLGWDGTARIETPSTGLAITLTASESLRCPVVWAPAGADFLCVEPQSHAIGSPSEKAAREAGPLRRLQPGESLDGWLRIAPEAI
;
A
#
# COMPACT_ATOMS: atom_id res chain seq x y z
N MET A 1 10.22 -16.79 -7.78
CA MET A 1 9.46 -16.87 -6.51
C MET A 1 10.43 -17.12 -5.37
N LEU A 2 10.28 -16.42 -4.25
CA LEU A 2 11.02 -16.60 -3.00
C LEU A 2 10.05 -17.01 -1.89
N GLU A 3 10.50 -17.81 -0.93
CA GLU A 3 9.72 -18.21 0.24
C GLU A 3 10.44 -17.74 1.50
N LEU A 4 9.68 -17.18 2.45
CA LEU A 4 10.14 -16.85 3.79
C LEU A 4 9.33 -17.64 4.80
N GLU A 5 10.00 -18.17 5.82
CA GLU A 5 9.37 -18.89 6.94
C GLU A 5 9.97 -18.43 8.27
N ALA A 6 9.11 -18.23 9.28
CA ALA A 6 9.50 -18.05 10.67
C ALA A 6 8.37 -18.51 11.58
N GLY A 7 8.68 -19.42 12.51
CA GLY A 7 7.70 -20.02 13.41
C GLY A 7 6.49 -20.61 12.70
N HIS A 8 5.35 -20.00 12.87
CA HIS A 8 4.09 -20.41 12.23
C HIS A 8 3.72 -19.58 10.99
N LEU A 9 4.59 -18.67 10.57
CA LEU A 9 4.33 -17.76 9.46
C LEU A 9 5.11 -18.19 8.22
N ARG A 10 4.46 -18.04 7.06
CA ARG A 10 5.04 -18.26 5.74
C ARG A 10 4.59 -17.16 4.79
N ALA A 11 5.52 -16.69 3.97
CA ALA A 11 5.23 -15.71 2.90
C ALA A 11 5.84 -16.14 1.58
N THR A 12 5.17 -15.81 0.46
CA THR A 12 5.71 -15.99 -0.89
C THR A 12 5.87 -14.63 -1.56
N ILE A 13 7.01 -14.42 -2.20
CA ILE A 13 7.37 -13.16 -2.86
C ILE A 13 7.73 -13.44 -4.32
N HIS A 14 7.28 -12.58 -5.23
CA HIS A 14 7.57 -12.67 -6.65
C HIS A 14 8.34 -11.43 -7.13
N PRO A 15 9.69 -11.46 -7.09
CA PRO A 15 10.52 -10.34 -7.55
C PRO A 15 10.26 -9.98 -9.01
N GLU A 16 10.02 -10.99 -9.87
CA GLU A 16 9.73 -10.84 -11.29
C GLU A 16 8.38 -10.14 -11.57
N ALA A 17 7.48 -10.13 -10.60
CA ALA A 17 6.12 -9.56 -10.72
C ALA A 17 5.91 -8.38 -9.77
N GLY A 18 6.73 -7.33 -9.89
CA GLY A 18 6.56 -6.11 -9.09
C GLY A 18 7.07 -6.20 -7.65
N GLY A 19 7.84 -7.25 -7.32
CA GLY A 19 8.26 -7.48 -5.93
C GLY A 19 7.08 -7.77 -4.98
N ILE A 20 5.95 -8.25 -5.52
CA ILE A 20 4.73 -8.51 -4.75
C ILE A 20 4.97 -9.59 -3.68
N ILE A 21 4.45 -9.34 -2.50
CA ILE A 21 4.21 -10.36 -1.47
C ILE A 21 2.88 -11.02 -1.82
N ALA A 22 2.94 -12.17 -2.50
CA ALA A 22 1.76 -12.82 -3.06
C ALA A 22 0.90 -13.50 -1.98
N SER A 23 1.55 -14.01 -0.92
CA SER A 23 0.85 -14.54 0.25
C SER A 23 1.59 -14.22 1.55
N LEU A 24 0.83 -14.13 2.61
CA LEU A 24 1.28 -14.25 3.99
C LEU A 24 0.26 -15.13 4.71
N ASP A 25 0.71 -16.24 5.24
CA ASP A 25 -0.14 -17.25 5.86
C ASP A 25 0.36 -17.59 7.27
N ARG A 26 -0.57 -17.95 8.16
CA ARG A 26 -0.28 -18.48 9.49
C ARG A 26 -0.74 -19.92 9.57
N ARG A 27 0.13 -20.83 10.02
CA ARG A 27 -0.24 -22.20 10.35
C ARG A 27 -0.89 -22.24 11.73
N GLY A 28 -2.13 -22.69 11.78
CA GLY A 28 -2.86 -22.91 13.03
C GLY A 28 -2.38 -24.17 13.77
N PRO A 29 -2.81 -24.35 15.03
CA PRO A 29 -2.53 -25.55 15.83
C PRO A 29 -3.07 -26.85 15.19
N ASP A 30 -4.11 -26.74 14.38
CA ASP A 30 -4.72 -27.82 13.59
C ASP A 30 -3.95 -28.15 12.30
N GLY A 31 -2.83 -27.45 12.03
CA GLY A 31 -2.00 -27.59 10.84
C GLY A 31 -2.54 -26.86 9.61
N ARG A 32 -3.71 -26.26 9.67
CA ARG A 32 -4.28 -25.47 8.55
C ARG A 32 -3.55 -24.15 8.37
N LEU A 33 -3.49 -23.70 7.11
CA LEU A 33 -3.02 -22.36 6.78
C LEU A 33 -4.19 -21.37 6.79
N HIS A 34 -4.03 -20.31 7.56
CA HIS A 34 -4.95 -19.17 7.59
C HIS A 34 -4.33 -18.01 6.85
N LYS A 35 -5.01 -17.56 5.78
CA LYS A 35 -4.56 -16.41 4.99
C LYS A 35 -4.58 -15.14 5.84
N LEU A 36 -3.46 -14.44 5.92
CA LEU A 36 -3.34 -13.11 6.51
C LEU A 36 -3.39 -12.02 5.44
N LEU A 37 -2.93 -12.34 4.22
CA LEU A 37 -3.17 -11.55 3.03
C LEU A 37 -4.13 -12.30 2.11
N HIS A 38 -5.07 -11.56 1.52
CA HIS A 38 -6.02 -12.11 0.56
C HIS A 38 -5.28 -12.52 -0.72
N ALA A 39 -5.53 -13.73 -1.18
CA ALA A 39 -5.11 -14.22 -2.48
C ALA A 39 -6.18 -15.19 -2.99
N PRO A 40 -6.82 -14.94 -4.15
CA PRO A 40 -7.71 -15.91 -4.77
C PRO A 40 -7.00 -17.22 -5.04
N ASP A 41 -7.70 -18.34 -4.90
CA ASP A 41 -7.11 -19.67 -5.12
C ASP A 41 -6.63 -19.80 -6.58
N GLY A 42 -5.37 -20.22 -6.74
CA GLY A 42 -4.74 -20.35 -8.05
C GLY A 42 -4.36 -19.03 -8.74
N ALA A 43 -4.54 -17.88 -8.09
CA ALA A 43 -4.12 -16.61 -8.64
C ALA A 43 -2.59 -16.53 -8.76
N MET A 44 -2.13 -16.00 -9.89
CA MET A 44 -0.72 -15.76 -10.15
C MET A 44 -0.45 -14.26 -10.28
N PRO A 45 0.60 -13.74 -9.64
CA PRO A 45 0.98 -12.34 -9.80
C PRO A 45 1.31 -11.99 -11.24
N SER A 46 1.03 -10.75 -11.64
CA SER A 46 1.24 -10.24 -12.99
C SER A 46 1.75 -8.80 -12.96
N THR A 47 2.56 -8.43 -13.94
CA THR A 47 2.95 -7.03 -14.21
C THR A 47 2.05 -6.35 -15.25
N ALA A 48 1.13 -7.10 -15.86
CA ALA A 48 0.25 -6.59 -16.94
C ALA A 48 -0.97 -5.82 -16.41
N ALA A 49 -1.42 -6.13 -15.19
CA ALA A 49 -2.56 -5.49 -14.56
C ALA A 49 -2.36 -5.41 -13.03
N PRO A 50 -3.02 -4.48 -12.32
CA PRO A 50 -2.95 -4.43 -10.86
C PRO A 50 -3.33 -5.76 -10.25
N ASN A 51 -2.47 -6.29 -9.39
CA ASN A 51 -2.73 -7.54 -8.71
C ASN A 51 -3.78 -7.31 -7.61
N MET A 52 -4.91 -7.98 -7.70
CA MET A 52 -5.98 -7.94 -6.68
C MET A 52 -5.70 -8.98 -5.59
N MET A 53 -4.48 -8.99 -5.06
CA MET A 53 -4.02 -9.98 -4.08
C MET A 53 -2.78 -9.51 -3.33
N GLY A 54 -2.51 -10.13 -2.20
CA GLY A 54 -1.25 -10.00 -1.50
C GLY A 54 -0.96 -8.60 -0.99
N SER A 55 0.24 -8.13 -1.23
CA SER A 55 0.65 -6.75 -0.97
C SER A 55 1.79 -6.35 -1.91
N TRP A 56 1.72 -5.16 -2.51
CA TRP A 56 2.71 -4.69 -3.48
C TRP A 56 3.03 -3.20 -3.31
N VAL A 57 4.21 -2.83 -3.80
CA VAL A 57 4.78 -1.49 -3.63
C VAL A 57 4.13 -0.48 -4.57
N MET A 58 3.82 0.69 -4.03
CA MET A 58 3.43 1.87 -4.79
C MET A 58 4.59 2.87 -4.79
N ALA A 59 5.21 3.10 -5.95
CA ALA A 59 6.34 4.01 -6.16
C ALA A 59 6.48 4.42 -7.64
N PRO A 60 6.84 5.68 -7.96
CA PRO A 60 7.34 6.75 -7.10
C PRO A 60 6.23 7.58 -6.43
N PHE A 61 4.99 7.16 -6.53
CA PHE A 61 3.81 7.69 -5.83
C PHE A 61 2.77 6.57 -5.65
N ALA A 62 1.91 6.74 -4.66
CA ALA A 62 0.76 5.87 -4.44
C ALA A 62 -0.48 6.43 -5.13
N ASN A 63 -1.43 5.55 -5.46
CA ASN A 63 -2.70 5.87 -6.07
C ASN A 63 -2.55 6.65 -7.39
N ARG A 64 -3.38 7.67 -7.68
CA ARG A 64 -3.57 8.22 -9.02
C ARG A 64 -2.77 9.48 -9.28
N ALA A 65 -2.04 9.50 -10.42
CA ALA A 65 -1.69 10.69 -11.14
C ALA A 65 -2.72 10.86 -12.27
N PHE A 66 -3.77 11.64 -12.00
CA PHE A 66 -4.87 11.85 -12.95
C PHE A 66 -4.35 12.48 -14.24
N ASP A 67 -4.85 11.99 -15.38
CA ASP A 67 -4.45 12.42 -16.73
C ASP A 67 -2.94 12.32 -16.98
N GLY A 68 -2.24 11.48 -16.20
CA GLY A 68 -0.79 11.34 -16.26
C GLY A 68 -0.02 12.58 -15.77
N VAL A 69 -0.66 13.52 -15.11
CA VAL A 69 -0.02 14.75 -14.64
C VAL A 69 0.60 14.54 -13.26
N VAL A 70 1.88 14.92 -13.13
CA VAL A 70 2.54 15.14 -11.84
C VAL A 70 2.86 16.62 -11.73
N ASP A 71 2.31 17.25 -10.70
CA ASP A 71 2.41 18.67 -10.41
C ASP A 71 2.46 18.90 -8.90
N ASP A 72 3.61 19.29 -8.35
CA ASP A 72 3.78 19.57 -6.93
C ASP A 72 3.66 21.09 -6.60
N GLY A 73 3.24 21.88 -7.58
CA GLY A 73 3.17 23.34 -7.49
C GLY A 73 4.50 24.05 -7.81
N VAL A 74 5.60 23.28 -7.98
CA VAL A 74 6.94 23.78 -8.35
C VAL A 74 7.38 23.20 -9.68
N THR A 75 7.16 21.91 -9.86
CA THR A 75 7.52 21.16 -11.08
C THR A 75 6.27 20.51 -11.64
N ARG A 76 6.07 20.60 -12.96
CA ARG A 76 4.96 19.95 -13.67
C ARG A 76 5.49 19.15 -14.85
N PHE A 77 5.08 17.89 -14.96
CA PHE A 77 5.44 17.00 -16.08
C PHE A 77 4.39 15.89 -16.25
N LEU A 78 4.51 15.16 -17.35
CA LEU A 78 3.66 14.01 -17.65
C LEU A 78 4.40 12.71 -17.36
N VAL A 79 3.66 11.72 -16.87
CA VAL A 79 4.09 10.33 -16.74
C VAL A 79 3.27 9.45 -17.68
N PRO A 80 3.84 8.35 -18.20
CA PRO A 80 3.11 7.42 -19.04
C PRO A 80 1.86 6.86 -18.35
N GLU A 81 0.79 6.71 -19.11
CA GLU A 81 -0.40 6.00 -18.66
C GLU A 81 -0.09 4.52 -18.43
N ASN A 82 -0.58 3.98 -17.33
CA ASN A 82 -0.46 2.56 -17.00
C ASN A 82 -1.73 1.99 -16.37
N ASN A 83 -2.75 2.82 -16.21
CA ASN A 83 -4.01 2.38 -15.64
C ASN A 83 -4.85 1.68 -16.73
N PRO A 84 -5.15 0.36 -16.62
CA PRO A 84 -5.92 -0.36 -17.63
C PRO A 84 -7.36 0.14 -17.78
N ARG A 85 -7.85 0.94 -16.81
CA ARG A 85 -9.16 1.60 -16.85
C ARG A 85 -9.10 3.01 -17.44
N GLY A 86 -7.92 3.47 -17.89
CA GLY A 86 -7.69 4.83 -18.38
C GLY A 86 -7.61 5.88 -17.27
N GLY A 87 -7.40 7.15 -17.69
CA GLY A 87 -7.40 8.30 -16.77
C GLY A 87 -6.07 8.57 -16.09
N GLY A 88 -4.95 8.10 -16.66
CA GLY A 88 -3.59 8.45 -16.25
C GLY A 88 -2.78 7.29 -15.67
N ASN A 89 -1.90 7.59 -14.73
CA ASN A 89 -1.03 6.61 -14.08
C ASN A 89 -1.55 6.24 -12.70
N ILE A 90 -1.46 4.96 -12.36
CA ILE A 90 -1.82 4.44 -11.04
C ILE A 90 -0.62 3.74 -10.39
N HIS A 91 -0.31 4.14 -9.16
CA HIS A 91 0.71 3.56 -8.29
C HIS A 91 2.15 3.61 -8.83
N GLY A 92 2.40 4.49 -9.82
CA GLY A 92 3.71 4.60 -10.45
C GLY A 92 4.12 3.35 -11.22
N PHE A 93 5.38 2.93 -11.13
CA PHE A 93 5.96 1.92 -12.01
C PHE A 93 6.51 0.68 -11.27
N GLY A 94 6.70 0.76 -9.96
CA GLY A 94 7.33 -0.30 -9.17
C GLY A 94 6.60 -1.64 -9.25
N TRP A 95 5.28 -1.62 -9.16
CA TRP A 95 4.44 -2.83 -9.18
C TRP A 95 4.41 -3.54 -10.55
N GLN A 96 4.78 -2.84 -11.65
CA GLN A 96 4.80 -3.36 -13.03
C GLN A 96 6.19 -3.79 -13.49
N SER A 97 7.18 -3.71 -12.63
CA SER A 97 8.58 -3.94 -12.99
C SER A 97 9.12 -5.18 -12.31
N ALA A 98 10.08 -5.84 -12.93
CA ALA A 98 10.87 -6.84 -12.25
C ALA A 98 11.85 -6.18 -11.27
N TRP A 99 12.04 -6.81 -10.12
CA TRP A 99 12.95 -6.35 -9.06
C TRP A 99 14.16 -7.26 -8.95
N ALA A 100 15.33 -6.67 -8.78
CA ALA A 100 16.56 -7.40 -8.50
C ALA A 100 16.56 -7.92 -7.05
N ILE A 101 17.05 -9.13 -6.86
CA ILE A 101 17.25 -9.71 -5.53
C ILE A 101 18.64 -9.25 -5.04
N LEU A 102 18.70 -8.48 -3.96
CA LEU A 102 19.94 -8.05 -3.32
C LEU A 102 20.43 -9.06 -2.27
N GLY A 103 19.51 -9.77 -1.65
CA GLY A 103 19.78 -10.78 -0.65
C GLY A 103 18.55 -11.58 -0.31
N HIS A 104 18.76 -12.85 0.10
CA HIS A 104 17.68 -13.74 0.51
C HIS A 104 18.18 -14.75 1.53
N THR A 105 17.39 -14.96 2.58
CA THR A 105 17.57 -16.01 3.60
C THR A 105 16.23 -16.69 3.85
N GLY A 106 16.16 -17.65 4.78
CA GLY A 106 14.90 -18.31 5.12
C GLY A 106 13.80 -17.37 5.69
N SER A 107 14.19 -16.24 6.29
CA SER A 107 13.23 -15.31 6.94
C SER A 107 13.38 -13.84 6.52
N HIS A 108 14.26 -13.53 5.56
CA HIS A 108 14.50 -12.17 5.10
C HIS A 108 14.81 -12.14 3.61
N THR A 109 14.31 -11.11 2.92
CA THR A 109 14.75 -10.80 1.55
C THR A 109 14.81 -9.28 1.35
N ALA A 110 15.80 -8.84 0.55
CA ALA A 110 15.96 -7.47 0.10
C ALA A 110 15.86 -7.42 -1.42
N LEU A 111 14.99 -6.56 -1.92
CA LEU A 111 14.71 -6.37 -3.34
C LEU A 111 14.96 -4.91 -3.74
N GLU A 112 15.35 -4.70 -5.00
CA GLU A 112 15.57 -3.37 -5.55
C GLU A 112 14.92 -3.23 -6.94
N HIS A 113 14.17 -2.15 -7.13
CA HIS A 113 13.76 -1.67 -8.45
C HIS A 113 14.45 -0.34 -8.75
N ARG A 114 15.00 -0.20 -9.96
CA ARG A 114 15.65 1.03 -10.40
C ARG A 114 15.07 1.48 -11.73
N ARG A 115 14.60 2.74 -11.76
CA ARG A 115 14.15 3.41 -12.98
C ARG A 115 15.23 4.41 -13.43
N SER A 116 16.00 4.05 -14.44
CA SER A 116 17.10 4.86 -14.98
C SER A 116 16.76 5.58 -16.29
N ALA A 117 15.61 5.28 -16.92
CA ALA A 117 15.17 5.86 -18.18
C ALA A 117 13.65 5.98 -18.24
N GLY A 118 13.15 6.85 -19.13
CA GLY A 118 11.74 7.07 -19.40
C GLY A 118 11.52 8.44 -20.03
N PRO A 119 10.31 8.71 -20.56
CA PRO A 119 9.95 10.00 -21.17
C PRO A 119 9.74 11.11 -20.11
N ASP A 120 9.53 10.74 -18.86
CA ASP A 120 9.39 11.60 -17.71
C ASP A 120 10.74 11.81 -16.97
N PRO A 121 10.87 12.83 -16.10
CA PRO A 121 12.13 13.11 -15.41
C PRO A 121 12.47 12.15 -14.28
N TYR A 122 11.57 11.25 -13.88
CA TYR A 122 11.83 10.33 -12.77
C TYR A 122 13.01 9.40 -13.05
N ARG A 123 14.01 9.48 -12.18
CA ARG A 123 15.14 8.54 -12.07
C ARG A 123 15.26 8.24 -10.58
N TYR A 124 15.07 6.97 -10.22
CA TYR A 124 15.03 6.60 -8.80
C TYR A 124 15.40 5.14 -8.58
N ARG A 125 15.73 4.85 -7.37
CA ARG A 125 15.90 3.51 -6.83
C ARG A 125 14.90 3.31 -5.69
N VAL A 126 14.17 2.20 -5.71
CA VAL A 126 13.33 1.75 -4.58
C VAL A 126 13.90 0.46 -4.03
N ARG A 127 14.05 0.38 -2.72
CA ARG A 127 14.37 -0.84 -1.99
C ARG A 127 13.19 -1.26 -1.16
N GLN A 128 12.95 -2.57 -1.14
CA GLN A 128 11.99 -3.24 -0.28
C GLN A 128 12.72 -4.32 0.50
N GLU A 129 12.72 -4.22 1.83
CA GLU A 129 13.24 -5.24 2.72
C GLU A 129 12.07 -5.89 3.46
N ILE A 130 11.96 -7.22 3.35
CA ILE A 130 10.90 -8.00 3.95
C ILE A 130 11.53 -8.94 4.95
N SER A 131 11.13 -8.81 6.21
CA SER A 131 11.57 -9.67 7.31
C SER A 131 10.38 -10.35 7.96
N LEU A 132 10.50 -11.64 8.19
CA LEU A 132 9.52 -12.46 8.89
C LEU A 132 10.11 -12.93 10.22
N ASP A 133 9.38 -12.74 11.30
CA ASP A 133 9.66 -13.34 12.63
C ASP A 133 8.44 -14.11 13.13
N ASP A 134 8.52 -14.74 14.31
CA ASP A 134 7.44 -15.56 14.87
C ASP A 134 6.15 -14.78 15.15
N SER A 135 6.21 -13.45 15.20
CA SER A 135 5.10 -12.57 15.57
C SER A 135 4.55 -11.73 14.42
N GLY A 136 5.20 -11.72 13.24
CA GLY A 136 4.68 -10.97 12.09
C GLY A 136 5.70 -10.74 10.98
N MET A 137 5.24 -9.99 9.97
CA MET A 137 6.04 -9.56 8.83
C MET A 137 6.27 -8.06 8.89
N THR A 138 7.52 -7.64 8.76
CA THR A 138 7.90 -6.23 8.61
C THR A 138 8.36 -5.98 7.18
N ILE A 139 7.88 -4.91 6.57
CA ILE A 139 8.24 -4.46 5.24
C ILE A 139 8.80 -3.03 5.38
N ALA A 140 10.08 -2.84 5.08
CA ALA A 140 10.70 -1.52 5.00
C ALA A 140 10.83 -1.11 3.54
N LEU A 141 10.52 0.16 3.25
CA LEU A 141 10.61 0.78 1.94
C LEU A 141 11.53 2.00 2.00
N SER A 142 12.34 2.17 0.96
CA SER A 142 13.14 3.37 0.75
C SER A 142 13.12 3.75 -0.71
N ILE A 143 12.78 5.00 -1.05
CA ILE A 143 12.93 5.55 -2.40
C ILE A 143 13.98 6.64 -2.39
N THR A 144 14.97 6.55 -3.29
CA THR A 144 16.03 7.54 -3.45
C THR A 144 15.87 8.26 -4.78
N ASN A 145 15.89 9.59 -4.78
CA ASN A 145 15.93 10.37 -6.00
C ASN A 145 17.30 10.24 -6.67
N GLU A 146 17.36 9.64 -7.85
CA GLU A 146 18.58 9.51 -8.68
C GLU A 146 18.53 10.44 -9.92
N ALA A 147 17.53 11.34 -10.01
CA ALA A 147 17.52 12.40 -11.00
C ALA A 147 18.52 13.51 -10.62
N ASP A 148 18.84 14.36 -11.60
CA ASP A 148 19.72 15.53 -11.44
C ASP A 148 19.00 16.76 -10.87
N GLN A 149 17.70 16.64 -10.59
CA GLN A 149 16.88 17.71 -10.05
C GLN A 149 15.97 17.21 -8.91
N ALA A 150 15.49 18.17 -8.11
CA ALA A 150 14.52 17.88 -7.07
C ALA A 150 13.14 17.55 -7.69
N LEU A 151 12.54 16.44 -7.28
CA LEU A 151 11.24 15.96 -7.79
C LEU A 151 10.33 15.51 -6.64
N PRO A 152 9.00 15.48 -6.85
CA PRO A 152 8.04 14.97 -5.88
C PRO A 152 8.02 13.44 -5.87
N TYR A 153 8.11 12.84 -4.68
CA TYR A 153 8.10 11.41 -4.46
C TYR A 153 7.12 11.01 -3.36
N GLY A 154 6.58 9.82 -3.49
CA GLY A 154 5.79 9.17 -2.47
C GLY A 154 5.98 7.66 -2.54
N ILE A 155 5.69 7.00 -1.44
CA ILE A 155 5.73 5.55 -1.30
C ILE A 155 4.49 5.04 -0.58
N GLY A 156 4.19 3.78 -0.78
CA GLY A 156 3.15 3.07 -0.04
C GLY A 156 3.17 1.58 -0.34
N HIS A 157 2.32 0.88 0.38
CA HIS A 157 2.07 -0.53 0.17
C HIS A 157 0.56 -0.78 0.06
N HIS A 158 0.16 -1.74 -0.77
CA HIS A 158 -1.23 -2.05 -1.06
C HIS A 158 -1.61 -3.46 -0.56
N PRO A 159 -1.71 -3.66 0.77
CA PRO A 159 -2.11 -4.95 1.31
C PRO A 159 -3.60 -5.19 1.16
N TRP A 160 -3.95 -6.42 0.80
CA TRP A 160 -5.29 -6.94 0.66
C TRP A 160 -5.52 -7.92 1.81
N PHE A 161 -6.49 -7.66 2.67
CA PHE A 161 -6.80 -8.51 3.82
C PHE A 161 -8.08 -9.30 3.58
N PRO A 162 -8.16 -10.57 3.99
CA PRO A 162 -9.40 -11.33 3.95
C PRO A 162 -10.50 -10.63 4.76
N CYS A 163 -11.73 -10.65 4.25
CA CYS A 163 -12.89 -10.03 4.87
C CYS A 163 -14.06 -10.99 4.87
N ALA A 164 -14.73 -11.12 6.00
CA ALA A 164 -15.98 -11.88 6.19
C ALA A 164 -17.09 -10.95 6.69
N ALA A 165 -18.31 -11.46 6.79
CA ALA A 165 -19.48 -10.68 7.19
C ALA A 165 -19.39 -10.10 8.62
N ASP A 166 -18.59 -10.72 9.49
CA ASP A 166 -18.37 -10.29 10.88
C ASP A 166 -17.03 -9.57 11.09
N THR A 167 -16.28 -9.32 10.02
CA THR A 167 -15.01 -8.59 10.10
C THR A 167 -15.22 -7.17 10.64
N ARG A 168 -14.39 -6.78 11.60
CA ARG A 168 -14.37 -5.46 12.22
C ARG A 168 -13.08 -4.75 11.85
N LEU A 169 -13.19 -3.47 11.50
CA LEU A 169 -12.02 -2.62 11.26
C LEU A 169 -11.92 -1.55 12.34
N GLY A 170 -10.77 -1.49 13.01
CA GLY A 170 -10.38 -0.42 13.91
C GLY A 170 -9.30 0.44 13.25
N LEU A 171 -9.56 1.74 13.08
CA LEU A 171 -8.63 2.72 12.54
C LEU A 171 -9.04 4.10 13.03
N THR A 172 -8.07 4.90 13.49
CA THR A 172 -8.29 6.26 13.98
C THR A 172 -7.49 7.26 13.16
N ALA A 173 -8.15 8.28 12.64
CA ALA A 173 -7.54 9.34 11.85
C ALA A 173 -8.14 10.69 12.21
N SER A 174 -7.39 11.78 12.03
CA SER A 174 -7.83 13.14 12.36
C SER A 174 -8.60 13.82 11.23
N GLY A 175 -8.48 13.34 9.99
CA GLY A 175 -9.14 13.93 8.82
C GLY A 175 -9.29 12.93 7.68
N ALA A 176 -10.03 13.35 6.66
CA ALA A 176 -10.18 12.60 5.41
C ALA A 176 -10.29 13.54 4.20
N LEU A 177 -9.96 13.04 3.01
CA LEU A 177 -10.26 13.74 1.77
C LEU A 177 -11.76 13.70 1.47
N VAL A 178 -12.24 14.79 0.91
CA VAL A 178 -13.57 14.88 0.31
C VAL A 178 -13.42 14.73 -1.20
N PHE A 179 -14.18 13.81 -1.77
CA PHE A 179 -14.13 13.51 -3.20
C PHE A 179 -15.35 14.08 -3.93
N GLY A 180 -15.10 14.64 -5.10
CA GLY A 180 -16.09 14.98 -6.11
C GLY A 180 -16.25 13.88 -7.15
N GLU A 181 -16.56 14.26 -8.38
CA GLU A 181 -16.71 13.35 -9.51
C GLU A 181 -15.40 12.60 -9.80
N ALA A 182 -15.52 11.35 -10.25
CA ALA A 182 -14.41 10.47 -10.64
C ALA A 182 -13.32 10.30 -9.55
N PHE A 183 -13.70 10.38 -8.27
CA PHE A 183 -12.78 10.31 -7.13
C PHE A 183 -11.68 11.38 -7.12
N ARG A 184 -11.93 12.55 -7.74
CA ARG A 184 -11.04 13.70 -7.66
C ARG A 184 -11.22 14.42 -6.33
N ALA A 185 -10.12 14.72 -5.64
CA ALA A 185 -10.16 15.43 -4.37
C ALA A 185 -10.60 16.89 -4.57
N ILE A 186 -11.62 17.32 -3.84
CA ILE A 186 -12.14 18.68 -3.83
C ILE A 186 -11.84 19.44 -2.54
N GLY A 187 -11.37 18.76 -1.52
CA GLY A 187 -11.01 19.30 -0.21
C GLY A 187 -10.66 18.21 0.78
N SER A 188 -10.57 18.62 2.03
CA SER A 188 -10.42 17.71 3.18
C SER A 188 -11.28 18.21 4.33
N GLU A 189 -11.67 17.31 5.22
CA GLU A 189 -12.44 17.61 6.41
C GLU A 189 -11.87 16.93 7.66
N PRO A 190 -12.00 17.57 8.84
CA PRO A 190 -11.66 16.90 10.10
C PRO A 190 -12.67 15.79 10.41
N LEU A 191 -12.20 14.72 11.04
CA LEU A 191 -13.05 13.62 11.48
C LEU A 191 -13.37 13.76 12.97
N ALA A 192 -14.67 13.71 13.30
CA ALA A 192 -15.11 13.63 14.68
C ALA A 192 -14.74 12.25 15.29
N GLU A 193 -14.36 12.23 16.55
CA GLU A 193 -14.12 11.02 17.36
C GLU A 193 -13.17 9.99 16.68
N GLY A 194 -12.26 10.44 15.82
CA GLY A 194 -11.29 9.59 15.15
C GLY A 194 -11.79 8.87 13.89
N GLY A 195 -13.03 9.17 13.45
CA GLY A 195 -13.57 8.74 12.16
C GLY A 195 -14.42 7.47 12.21
N PRO A 196 -14.86 6.99 11.03
CA PRO A 196 -15.90 5.96 10.90
C PRO A 196 -15.49 4.57 11.45
N TYR A 197 -14.20 4.33 11.65
CA TYR A 197 -13.66 3.06 12.15
C TYR A 197 -13.10 3.15 13.56
N ALA A 198 -13.18 4.30 14.22
CA ALA A 198 -12.92 4.39 15.65
C ALA A 198 -13.93 3.51 16.42
N GLY A 199 -13.48 2.75 17.43
CA GLY A 199 -14.35 1.82 18.14
C GLY A 199 -14.62 0.47 17.42
N LYS A 200 -13.96 0.19 16.32
CA LYS A 200 -13.99 -1.10 15.60
C LYS A 200 -15.38 -1.57 15.17
N PRO A 201 -16.14 -0.81 14.37
CA PRO A 201 -17.42 -1.27 13.85
C PRO A 201 -17.24 -2.46 12.90
N VAL A 202 -18.32 -3.23 12.68
CA VAL A 202 -18.34 -4.25 11.63
C VAL A 202 -18.11 -3.56 10.28
N PHE A 203 -17.18 -4.08 9.50
CA PHE A 203 -16.87 -3.54 8.18
C PHE A 203 -17.99 -3.92 7.19
N ALA A 204 -18.63 -2.92 6.63
CA ALA A 204 -19.78 -3.13 5.75
C ALA A 204 -19.34 -3.60 4.35
N THR A 205 -19.46 -4.90 4.07
CA THR A 205 -19.13 -5.48 2.76
C THR A 205 -20.20 -5.27 1.68
N GLY A 206 -21.42 -4.88 2.08
CA GLY A 206 -22.58 -4.74 1.16
C GLY A 206 -22.54 -3.52 0.23
N ARG A 207 -21.59 -2.61 0.41
CA ARG A 207 -21.42 -1.39 -0.39
C ARG A 207 -19.95 -1.13 -0.67
N GLU A 208 -19.67 -0.43 -1.78
CA GLU A 208 -18.33 0.06 -2.04
C GLU A 208 -17.87 1.01 -0.92
N THR A 209 -16.65 0.82 -0.47
CA THR A 209 -15.99 1.67 0.52
C THR A 209 -14.72 2.23 -0.11
N ALA A 210 -14.55 3.56 -0.03
CA ALA A 210 -13.34 4.24 -0.48
C ALA A 210 -13.09 5.45 0.44
N TRP A 211 -12.08 5.36 1.30
CA TRP A 211 -11.65 6.43 2.18
C TRP A 211 -10.18 6.74 1.97
N SER A 212 -9.82 8.01 1.90
CA SER A 212 -8.43 8.47 2.01
C SER A 212 -8.30 9.29 3.28
N PHE A 213 -7.70 8.68 4.28
CA PHE A 213 -7.53 9.28 5.61
C PHE A 213 -6.29 10.16 5.67
N LEU A 214 -6.31 11.10 6.63
CA LEU A 214 -5.24 12.03 6.94
C LEU A 214 -4.95 11.98 8.44
N GLY A 215 -3.67 12.05 8.81
CA GLY A 215 -3.28 12.04 10.21
C GLY A 215 -3.70 10.78 10.95
N TRP A 216 -3.54 9.62 10.31
CA TRP A 216 -3.74 8.31 10.90
C TRP A 216 -2.74 8.10 12.05
N ASP A 217 -3.18 7.47 13.15
CA ASP A 217 -2.33 7.18 14.31
C ASP A 217 -1.26 6.10 14.06
N GLY A 218 -1.32 5.44 12.89
CA GLY A 218 -0.37 4.43 12.43
C GLY A 218 -0.74 3.01 12.84
N THR A 219 -1.94 2.78 13.35
CA THR A 219 -2.42 1.45 13.72
C THR A 219 -3.79 1.17 13.12
N ALA A 220 -3.92 0.04 12.43
CA ALA A 220 -5.21 -0.51 12.05
C ALA A 220 -5.33 -1.93 12.59
N ARG A 221 -6.54 -2.30 13.07
CA ARG A 221 -6.84 -3.63 13.58
C ARG A 221 -8.02 -4.23 12.84
N ILE A 222 -7.79 -5.38 12.23
CA ILE A 222 -8.79 -6.15 11.48
C ILE A 222 -9.08 -7.41 12.28
N GLU A 223 -10.29 -7.51 12.83
CA GLU A 223 -10.74 -8.65 13.65
C GLU A 223 -11.80 -9.42 12.87
N THR A 224 -11.63 -10.73 12.74
CA THR A 224 -12.63 -11.61 12.12
C THR A 224 -13.01 -12.72 13.10
N PRO A 225 -14.03 -12.50 13.94
CA PRO A 225 -14.42 -13.45 15.00
C PRO A 225 -14.70 -14.87 14.50
N SER A 226 -15.35 -15.00 13.32
CA SER A 226 -15.63 -16.31 12.72
C SER A 226 -14.39 -17.16 12.40
N THR A 227 -13.22 -16.52 12.24
CA THR A 227 -11.95 -17.21 12.02
C THR A 227 -11.10 -17.32 13.30
N GLY A 228 -11.46 -16.63 14.36
CA GLY A 228 -10.67 -16.54 15.61
C GLY A 228 -9.35 -15.77 15.43
N LEU A 229 -9.25 -14.91 14.41
CA LEU A 229 -8.04 -14.16 14.08
C LEU A 229 -8.27 -12.65 14.10
N ALA A 230 -7.27 -11.94 14.59
CA ALA A 230 -7.08 -10.52 14.36
C ALA A 230 -5.74 -10.27 13.67
N ILE A 231 -5.67 -9.22 12.86
CA ILE A 231 -4.46 -8.73 12.21
C ILE A 231 -4.26 -7.29 12.64
N THR A 232 -3.11 -6.99 13.22
CA THR A 232 -2.69 -5.63 13.53
C THR A 232 -1.71 -5.18 12.44
N LEU A 233 -2.08 -4.09 11.75
CA LEU A 233 -1.23 -3.38 10.82
C LEU A 233 -0.71 -2.13 11.53
N THR A 234 0.60 -1.99 11.61
CA THR A 234 1.25 -0.76 12.10
C THR A 234 2.14 -0.17 11.02
N ALA A 235 2.31 1.15 11.01
CA ALA A 235 3.16 1.82 10.04
C ALA A 235 3.89 3.01 10.64
N SER A 236 5.03 3.35 10.01
CA SER A 236 5.84 4.51 10.35
C SER A 236 5.08 5.82 10.15
N GLU A 237 5.57 6.87 10.79
CA GLU A 237 5.02 8.23 10.68
C GLU A 237 5.01 8.77 9.24
N SER A 238 5.93 8.31 8.41
CA SER A 238 5.98 8.67 6.99
C SER A 238 4.82 8.11 6.14
N LEU A 239 4.02 7.15 6.66
CA LEU A 239 2.92 6.49 5.94
C LEU A 239 1.55 6.79 6.58
N ARG A 240 1.27 8.07 6.89
CA ARG A 240 0.09 8.52 7.67
C ARG A 240 -1.11 8.95 6.84
N CYS A 241 -1.16 8.63 5.54
CA CYS A 241 -2.29 8.89 4.66
C CYS A 241 -2.88 7.56 4.14
N PRO A 242 -3.43 6.68 5.00
CA PRO A 242 -3.89 5.37 4.53
C PRO A 242 -5.16 5.49 3.69
N VAL A 243 -5.29 4.54 2.78
CA VAL A 243 -6.54 4.30 2.05
C VAL A 243 -7.21 3.06 2.61
N VAL A 244 -8.51 3.13 2.83
CA VAL A 244 -9.37 1.98 3.08
C VAL A 244 -10.27 1.79 1.87
N TRP A 245 -10.16 0.64 1.21
CA TRP A 245 -10.94 0.37 0.01
C TRP A 245 -11.47 -1.07 -0.01
N ALA A 246 -12.71 -1.23 -0.44
CA ALA A 246 -13.30 -2.50 -0.81
C ALA A 246 -14.46 -2.26 -1.80
N PRO A 247 -14.57 -3.02 -2.89
CA PRO A 247 -15.76 -3.02 -3.73
C PRO A 247 -16.95 -3.69 -3.00
N ALA A 248 -18.14 -3.38 -3.43
CA ALA A 248 -19.35 -4.01 -2.88
C ALA A 248 -19.33 -5.53 -3.07
N GLY A 249 -19.56 -6.27 -2.01
CA GLY A 249 -19.61 -7.75 -2.03
C GLY A 249 -18.23 -8.42 -2.06
N ALA A 250 -17.14 -7.68 -1.89
CA ALA A 250 -15.82 -8.28 -1.84
C ALA A 250 -15.61 -9.12 -0.56
N ASP A 251 -14.83 -10.18 -0.69
CA ASP A 251 -14.32 -11.01 0.41
C ASP A 251 -12.95 -10.54 0.93
N PHE A 252 -12.61 -9.29 0.60
CA PHE A 252 -11.41 -8.61 1.05
C PHE A 252 -11.67 -7.14 1.37
N LEU A 253 -10.75 -6.56 2.13
CA LEU A 253 -10.60 -5.12 2.30
C LEU A 253 -9.14 -4.73 2.16
N CYS A 254 -8.86 -3.52 1.66
CA CYS A 254 -7.53 -2.94 1.62
C CYS A 254 -7.39 -1.90 2.73
N VAL A 255 -6.27 -1.92 3.42
CA VAL A 255 -5.81 -0.83 4.28
C VAL A 255 -4.40 -0.51 3.81
N GLU A 256 -4.26 0.57 3.07
CA GLU A 256 -3.07 0.90 2.28
C GLU A 256 -2.27 2.03 2.92
N PRO A 257 -1.27 1.76 3.76
CA PRO A 257 -0.39 2.81 4.28
C PRO A 257 0.38 3.47 3.14
N GLN A 258 0.26 4.79 3.02
CA GLN A 258 0.95 5.58 2.02
C GLN A 258 1.38 6.94 2.56
N SER A 259 2.39 7.53 1.92
CA SER A 259 3.07 8.74 2.42
C SER A 259 2.35 10.05 2.08
N HIS A 260 1.35 10.01 1.22
CA HIS A 260 0.63 11.20 0.73
C HIS A 260 -0.84 10.87 0.44
N ALA A 261 -1.68 11.89 0.30
CA ALA A 261 -3.09 11.73 0.01
C ALA A 261 -3.35 11.30 -1.45
N ILE A 262 -4.47 10.59 -1.71
CA ILE A 262 -4.90 10.22 -3.07
C ILE A 262 -5.00 11.45 -3.95
N GLY A 263 -4.46 11.38 -5.16
CA GLY A 263 -4.51 12.47 -6.14
C GLY A 263 -3.47 13.58 -5.92
N SER A 264 -2.68 13.53 -4.84
CA SER A 264 -1.61 14.53 -4.60
C SER A 264 -0.66 14.76 -5.76
N PRO A 265 -0.35 13.77 -6.63
CA PRO A 265 0.42 14.05 -7.83
C PRO A 265 -0.22 15.05 -8.77
N SER A 266 -1.55 15.18 -8.81
CA SER A 266 -2.26 15.95 -9.85
C SER A 266 -3.16 17.04 -9.29
N GLU A 267 -3.72 16.84 -8.11
CA GLU A 267 -4.85 17.61 -7.56
C GLU A 267 -4.37 18.58 -6.48
N LYS A 268 -4.67 19.86 -6.65
CA LYS A 268 -4.27 20.90 -5.69
C LYS A 268 -4.83 20.62 -4.28
N ALA A 269 -6.11 20.29 -4.17
CA ALA A 269 -6.74 20.02 -2.89
C ALA A 269 -6.11 18.82 -2.14
N ALA A 270 -5.74 17.76 -2.86
CA ALA A 270 -5.03 16.61 -2.29
C ALA A 270 -3.61 16.99 -1.85
N ARG A 271 -2.89 17.79 -2.65
CA ARG A 271 -1.55 18.29 -2.29
C ARG A 271 -1.55 19.13 -1.02
N GLU A 272 -2.55 19.99 -0.85
CA GLU A 272 -2.68 20.84 0.34
C GLU A 272 -2.98 20.00 1.60
N ALA A 273 -3.68 18.87 1.44
CA ALA A 273 -4.06 17.99 2.56
C ALA A 273 -2.96 17.00 2.94
N GLY A 274 -2.26 16.42 1.95
CA GLY A 274 -1.22 15.40 2.16
C GLY A 274 -0.27 15.35 0.96
N PRO A 275 0.76 16.24 0.92
CA PRO A 275 1.64 16.40 -0.25
C PRO A 275 2.59 15.23 -0.44
N LEU A 276 3.03 15.05 -1.69
CA LEU A 276 4.25 14.30 -1.99
C LEU A 276 5.46 14.99 -1.33
N ARG A 277 6.46 14.21 -0.97
CA ARG A 277 7.73 14.75 -0.48
C ARG A 277 8.63 15.12 -1.64
N ARG A 278 9.10 16.38 -1.66
CA ARG A 278 10.08 16.83 -2.64
C ARG A 278 11.47 16.40 -2.18
N LEU A 279 12.10 15.49 -2.94
CA LEU A 279 13.43 14.99 -2.65
C LEU A 279 14.47 15.66 -3.54
N GLN A 280 15.58 16.13 -2.95
CA GLN A 280 16.77 16.57 -3.67
C GLN A 280 17.48 15.38 -4.33
N PRO A 281 18.35 15.58 -5.34
CA PRO A 281 19.22 14.55 -5.86
C PRO A 281 19.99 13.83 -4.75
N GLY A 282 19.88 12.49 -4.70
CA GLY A 282 20.48 11.65 -3.67
C GLY A 282 19.70 11.55 -2.36
N GLU A 283 18.65 12.35 -2.14
CA GLU A 283 17.81 12.29 -0.95
C GLU A 283 16.85 11.11 -1.01
N SER A 284 16.47 10.55 0.16
CA SER A 284 15.57 9.41 0.27
C SER A 284 14.33 9.74 1.12
N LEU A 285 13.26 9.00 0.84
CA LEU A 285 12.07 8.89 1.66
C LEU A 285 11.94 7.44 2.11
N ASP A 286 11.89 7.24 3.43
CA ASP A 286 11.83 5.93 4.05
C ASP A 286 10.49 5.74 4.77
N GLY A 287 10.04 4.49 4.81
CA GLY A 287 8.86 4.09 5.57
C GLY A 287 8.88 2.59 5.86
N TRP A 288 8.08 2.17 6.82
CA TRP A 288 7.88 0.75 7.12
C TRP A 288 6.45 0.48 7.52
N LEU A 289 6.02 -0.76 7.33
CA LEU A 289 4.79 -1.31 7.90
C LEU A 289 5.04 -2.70 8.46
N ARG A 290 4.22 -3.11 9.43
CA ARG A 290 4.24 -4.43 10.02
C ARG A 290 2.84 -5.03 10.04
N ILE A 291 2.73 -6.28 9.65
CA ILE A 291 1.51 -7.10 9.69
C ILE A 291 1.71 -8.19 10.74
N ALA A 292 0.96 -8.13 11.83
CA ALA A 292 1.08 -9.04 12.96
C ALA A 292 -0.25 -9.74 13.25
N PRO A 293 -0.34 -11.09 13.14
CA PRO A 293 -1.55 -11.84 13.48
C PRO A 293 -1.62 -12.12 14.98
N GLU A 294 -2.85 -12.13 15.51
CA GLU A 294 -3.18 -12.51 16.88
C GLU A 294 -4.36 -13.49 16.89
N ALA A 295 -4.42 -14.40 17.85
CA ALA A 295 -5.63 -15.18 18.13
C ALA A 295 -6.58 -14.36 19.02
N ILE A 296 -7.89 -14.42 18.76
CA ILE A 296 -8.94 -13.74 19.53
C ILE A 296 -10.00 -14.71 20.00
#